data_3236648c9a7a05d34219c6591b512e7e
#
_entry.id   3236648c9a7a05d34219c6591b512e7e
#
_cell.length_a   1.000
_cell.length_b   1.000
_cell.length_c   1.000
_cell.angle_alpha   90.00
_cell.angle_beta   90.00
_cell.angle_gamma   90.00
#
_symmetry.space_group_name_H-M   'P 1'
#
loop_
_entity.id
_entity.type
_entity.pdbx_description
1 polymer ?
#
loop_
_entity_poly.entity_id
_entity_poly.type
_entity_poly.pdbx_seq_one_letter_code
_entity_poly.pdbx_strand_id
1 'polypeptide(L)'
;MTDVLDTRGVAHSRTLVDAGRLRIVLTECPELIDAVQRLRYDVFAAEPGFSDQIGDPTTRRDADHVDDFAEHLVAIDDVYGVLGCARLLAPPRAIAAGGWYSATEFDLTEINEIGGSVVEMGRACVAPGHRHGAITALLWAA
;
A
#
# COMPACT_ATOMS: atom_id res chain seq x y z
N MET A 1 -6.36 7.57 -23.56
CA MET A 1 -6.98 6.24 -23.37
C MET A 1 -6.26 5.60 -22.20
N THR A 2 -6.83 5.67 -21.03
CA THR A 2 -6.24 5.12 -19.82
C THR A 2 -6.53 3.62 -19.86
N ASP A 3 -5.52 2.80 -20.00
CA ASP A 3 -5.65 1.36 -19.85
C ASP A 3 -6.15 1.10 -18.41
N VAL A 4 -7.41 0.76 -18.30
CA VAL A 4 -8.00 0.27 -17.06
C VAL A 4 -7.38 -1.12 -16.86
N LEU A 5 -6.48 -1.21 -15.88
CA LEU A 5 -5.86 -2.48 -15.50
C LEU A 5 -6.97 -3.48 -15.15
N ASP A 6 -7.24 -4.41 -16.06
CA ASP A 6 -8.18 -5.52 -15.79
C ASP A 6 -7.53 -6.49 -14.81
N THR A 7 -7.79 -6.29 -13.53
CA THR A 7 -7.24 -7.11 -12.45
C THR A 7 -7.84 -8.51 -12.35
N ARG A 8 -8.82 -8.84 -13.22
CA ARG A 8 -9.49 -10.15 -13.21
C ARG A 8 -8.63 -11.31 -13.72
N GLY A 9 -7.43 -11.04 -14.23
CA GLY A 9 -6.52 -12.04 -14.76
C GLY A 9 -5.05 -11.85 -14.38
N VAL A 10 -4.73 -10.90 -13.49
CA VAL A 10 -3.35 -10.63 -13.10
C VAL A 10 -2.88 -11.70 -12.12
N ALA A 11 -1.91 -12.52 -12.54
CA ALA A 11 -1.24 -13.48 -11.68
C ALA A 11 -0.72 -12.75 -10.42
N HIS A 12 -0.95 -13.34 -9.24
CA HIS A 12 -0.59 -12.79 -7.93
C HIS A 12 -1.48 -11.65 -7.39
N SER A 13 -2.72 -11.53 -7.86
CA SER A 13 -3.68 -10.57 -7.31
C SER A 13 -4.98 -11.27 -6.90
N ARG A 14 -5.55 -10.85 -5.75
CA ARG A 14 -6.80 -11.37 -5.22
C ARG A 14 -7.72 -10.21 -4.85
N THR A 15 -8.93 -10.18 -5.42
CA THR A 15 -9.96 -9.22 -5.00
C THR A 15 -10.53 -9.63 -3.64
N LEU A 16 -10.42 -8.75 -2.67
CA LEU A 16 -10.95 -8.93 -1.31
C LEU A 16 -12.33 -8.30 -1.14
N VAL A 17 -12.53 -7.14 -1.75
CA VAL A 17 -13.80 -6.41 -1.74
C VAL A 17 -14.15 -6.00 -3.16
N ASP A 18 -15.39 -6.26 -3.55
CA ASP A 18 -16.00 -5.77 -4.79
C ASP A 18 -17.21 -4.92 -4.43
N ALA A 19 -17.08 -3.62 -4.61
CA ALA A 19 -18.14 -2.63 -4.38
C ALA A 19 -18.57 -2.00 -5.71
N GLY A 20 -18.67 -2.81 -6.76
CA GLY A 20 -19.03 -2.39 -8.09
C GLY A 20 -17.88 -1.70 -8.81
N ARG A 21 -17.92 -0.39 -8.92
CA ARG A 21 -16.85 0.39 -9.58
C ARG A 21 -15.54 0.41 -8.79
N LEU A 22 -15.60 0.29 -7.46
CA LEU A 22 -14.44 0.32 -6.57
C LEU A 22 -14.15 -1.10 -6.04
N ARG A 23 -12.91 -1.55 -6.19
CA ARG A 23 -12.45 -2.85 -5.71
C ARG A 23 -11.23 -2.68 -4.82
N ILE A 24 -11.12 -3.55 -3.79
CA ILE A 24 -9.89 -3.70 -3.00
C ILE A 24 -9.24 -5.00 -3.40
N VAL A 25 -7.99 -4.91 -3.81
CA VAL A 25 -7.19 -6.01 -4.30
C VAL A 25 -5.96 -6.18 -3.41
N LEU A 26 -5.68 -7.41 -3.00
CA LEU A 26 -4.39 -7.78 -2.41
C LEU A 26 -3.48 -8.27 -3.53
N THR A 27 -2.29 -7.70 -3.67
CA THR A 27 -1.44 -7.94 -4.82
C THR A 27 0.05 -7.92 -4.52
N GLU A 28 0.79 -8.68 -5.32
CA GLU A 28 2.24 -8.62 -5.50
C GLU A 28 2.59 -8.34 -6.98
N CYS A 29 1.62 -7.91 -7.79
CA CYS A 29 1.83 -7.59 -9.20
C CYS A 29 2.72 -6.35 -9.38
N PRO A 30 3.85 -6.44 -10.10
CA PRO A 30 4.78 -5.33 -10.26
C PRO A 30 4.15 -4.06 -10.84
N GLU A 31 3.19 -4.18 -11.75
CA GLU A 31 2.53 -3.04 -12.38
C GLU A 31 1.64 -2.28 -11.38
N LEU A 32 0.95 -3.00 -10.50
CA LEU A 32 0.15 -2.40 -9.44
C LEU A 32 1.02 -1.81 -8.35
N ILE A 33 2.14 -2.45 -8.01
CA ILE A 33 3.12 -1.91 -7.06
C ILE A 33 3.72 -0.62 -7.60
N ASP A 34 4.07 -0.55 -8.88
CA ASP A 34 4.56 0.69 -9.52
C ASP A 34 3.52 1.82 -9.39
N ALA A 35 2.25 1.54 -9.70
CA ALA A 35 1.17 2.51 -9.57
C ALA A 35 0.98 2.98 -8.12
N VAL A 36 1.08 2.07 -7.15
CA VAL A 36 1.03 2.37 -5.71
C VAL A 36 2.19 3.25 -5.28
N GLN A 37 3.41 2.95 -5.69
CA GLN A 37 4.60 3.73 -5.37
C GLN A 37 4.52 5.16 -5.90
N ARG A 38 3.93 5.35 -7.09
CA ARG A 38 3.65 6.68 -7.66
C ARG A 38 2.57 7.43 -6.88
N LEU A 39 1.48 6.76 -6.54
CA LEU A 39 0.43 7.35 -5.71
C LEU A 39 0.99 7.81 -4.36
N ARG A 40 1.79 6.97 -3.70
CA ARG A 40 2.45 7.31 -2.42
C ARG A 40 3.34 8.53 -2.56
N TYR A 41 4.14 8.58 -3.62
CA TYR A 41 4.99 9.74 -3.88
C TYR A 41 4.15 11.02 -4.02
N ASP A 42 3.12 11.00 -4.85
CA ASP A 42 2.28 12.18 -5.10
C ASP A 42 1.55 12.65 -3.84
N VAL A 43 1.12 11.70 -2.99
CA VAL A 43 0.43 12.02 -1.72
C VAL A 43 1.40 12.52 -0.66
N PHE A 44 2.48 11.78 -0.39
CA PHE A 44 3.38 12.08 0.73
C PHE A 44 4.31 13.26 0.43
N ALA A 45 4.78 13.41 -0.80
CA ALA A 45 5.60 14.56 -1.19
C ALA A 45 4.84 15.88 -1.15
N ALA A 46 3.50 15.85 -1.22
CA ALA A 46 2.65 17.03 -1.08
C ALA A 46 2.38 17.42 0.38
N GLU A 47 2.66 16.54 1.35
CA GLU A 47 2.43 16.84 2.76
C GLU A 47 3.52 17.78 3.33
N PRO A 48 3.14 18.86 4.02
CA PRO A 48 4.10 19.78 4.63
C PRO A 48 5.04 19.06 5.62
N GLY A 49 6.34 19.29 5.48
CA GLY A 49 7.37 18.73 6.35
C GLY A 49 7.93 17.37 5.93
N PHE A 50 7.37 16.75 4.90
CA PHE A 50 7.84 15.46 4.38
C PHE A 50 8.43 15.52 2.97
N SER A 51 8.18 16.59 2.23
CA SER A 51 8.51 16.74 0.81
C SER A 51 9.97 16.44 0.44
N ASP A 52 10.92 16.74 1.34
CA ASP A 52 12.35 16.59 1.07
C ASP A 52 12.91 15.20 1.42
N GLN A 53 12.08 14.34 2.02
CA GLN A 53 12.49 13.03 2.54
C GLN A 53 11.75 11.86 1.91
N ILE A 54 10.78 12.14 1.04
CA ILE A 54 9.91 11.11 0.47
C ILE A 54 10.36 10.76 -0.94
N GLY A 55 10.72 9.48 -1.09
CA GLY A 55 10.94 8.84 -2.36
C GLY A 55 12.02 9.49 -3.25
N ASP A 56 11.97 9.17 -4.51
CA ASP A 56 12.89 9.66 -5.53
C ASP A 56 12.14 10.62 -6.48
N PRO A 57 12.49 11.91 -6.49
CA PRO A 57 11.83 12.89 -7.37
C PRO A 57 12.08 12.64 -8.86
N THR A 58 13.15 11.94 -9.22
CA THR A 58 13.47 11.61 -10.61
C THR A 58 12.51 10.58 -11.17
N THR A 59 12.25 9.52 -10.40
CA THR A 59 11.34 8.44 -10.79
C THR A 59 9.90 8.70 -10.36
N ARG A 60 9.68 9.67 -9.46
CA ARG A 60 8.40 9.97 -8.81
C ARG A 60 7.80 8.73 -8.13
N ARG A 61 8.64 8.01 -7.38
CA ARG A 61 8.23 6.82 -6.62
C ARG A 61 8.65 6.94 -5.17
N ASP A 62 7.75 6.58 -4.27
CA ASP A 62 8.06 6.23 -2.89
C ASP A 62 8.23 4.71 -2.81
N ALA A 63 9.45 4.24 -2.95
CA ALA A 63 9.80 2.83 -2.92
C ALA A 63 10.90 2.59 -1.88
N ASP A 64 10.77 1.49 -1.14
CA ASP A 64 11.81 1.02 -0.24
C ASP A 64 11.97 -0.52 -0.33
N HIS A 65 12.99 -1.07 0.32
CA HIS A 65 13.26 -2.51 0.28
C HIS A 65 12.12 -3.37 0.88
N VAL A 66 11.28 -2.80 1.76
CA VAL A 66 10.16 -3.51 2.38
C VAL A 66 9.08 -3.83 1.35
N ASP A 67 8.97 -3.02 0.29
CA ASP A 67 8.01 -3.27 -0.79
C ASP A 67 8.23 -4.62 -1.48
N ASP A 68 9.46 -5.12 -1.53
CA ASP A 68 9.80 -6.42 -2.14
C ASP A 68 9.31 -7.62 -1.31
N PHE A 69 9.00 -7.40 -0.04
CA PHE A 69 8.54 -8.44 0.89
C PHE A 69 7.07 -8.30 1.27
N ALA A 70 6.49 -7.14 1.09
CA ALA A 70 5.13 -6.83 1.51
C ALA A 70 4.09 -7.31 0.50
N GLU A 71 2.88 -7.54 0.98
CA GLU A 71 1.67 -7.57 0.16
C GLU A 71 1.05 -6.17 0.15
N HIS A 72 0.46 -5.80 -0.98
CA HIS A 72 -0.12 -4.48 -1.15
C HIS A 72 -1.64 -4.56 -1.27
N LEU A 73 -2.35 -3.85 -0.39
CA LEU A 73 -3.77 -3.55 -0.57
C LEU A 73 -3.89 -2.36 -1.51
N VAL A 74 -4.69 -2.51 -2.55
CA VAL A 74 -4.86 -1.48 -3.58
C VAL A 74 -6.34 -1.24 -3.83
N ALA A 75 -6.77 0.00 -3.66
CA ALA A 75 -8.10 0.45 -4.03
C ALA A 75 -8.08 0.91 -5.49
N ILE A 76 -8.83 0.22 -6.34
CA ILE A 76 -8.90 0.46 -7.78
C ILE A 76 -10.30 0.86 -8.17
N ASP A 77 -10.42 2.02 -8.79
CA ASP A 77 -11.67 2.51 -9.40
C ASP A 77 -11.62 2.27 -10.91
N ASP A 78 -12.72 1.79 -11.50
CA ASP A 78 -12.80 1.45 -12.92
C ASP A 78 -12.62 2.67 -13.86
N VAL A 79 -12.79 3.89 -13.34
CA VAL A 79 -12.64 5.14 -14.13
C VAL A 79 -11.34 5.85 -13.82
N TYR A 80 -10.98 5.92 -12.52
CA TYR A 80 -9.85 6.73 -12.07
C TYR A 80 -8.58 5.93 -11.79
N GLY A 81 -8.62 4.60 -11.84
CA GLY A 81 -7.48 3.75 -11.57
C GLY A 81 -7.18 3.61 -10.08
N VAL A 82 -5.90 3.57 -9.70
CA VAL A 82 -5.47 3.40 -8.31
C VAL A 82 -5.75 4.67 -7.51
N LEU A 83 -6.60 4.57 -6.51
CA LEU A 83 -7.04 5.67 -5.66
C LEU A 83 -6.58 5.58 -4.21
N GLY A 84 -6.14 4.43 -3.76
CA GLY A 84 -5.67 4.24 -2.40
C GLY A 84 -4.83 2.98 -2.27
N CYS A 85 -4.07 2.92 -1.20
CA CYS A 85 -3.25 1.75 -0.90
C CYS A 85 -2.94 1.63 0.58
N ALA A 86 -2.52 0.43 0.97
CA ALA A 86 -1.81 0.16 2.20
C ALA A 86 -0.83 -1.00 1.95
N ARG A 87 0.22 -1.08 2.75
CA ARG A 87 1.23 -2.14 2.69
C ARG A 87 1.11 -3.03 3.91
N LEU A 88 1.04 -4.35 3.69
CA LEU A 88 0.96 -5.35 4.75
C LEU A 88 2.25 -6.15 4.83
N LEU A 89 2.79 -6.29 6.04
CA LEU A 89 3.97 -7.07 6.31
C LEU A 89 3.66 -8.11 7.39
N ALA A 90 3.54 -9.36 6.99
CA ALA A 90 3.32 -10.50 7.88
C ALA A 90 4.63 -10.96 8.53
N PRO A 91 4.61 -11.67 9.70
CA PRO A 91 5.81 -12.05 10.42
C PRO A 91 6.89 -12.77 9.60
N PRO A 92 6.60 -13.79 8.77
CA PRO A 92 7.64 -14.42 7.96
C PRO A 92 8.29 -13.46 6.96
N ARG A 93 7.53 -12.54 6.42
CA ARG A 93 7.99 -11.54 5.47
C ARG A 93 8.77 -10.41 6.18
N ALA A 94 8.37 -10.03 7.38
CA ALA A 94 9.12 -9.10 8.22
C ALA A 94 10.52 -9.65 8.54
N ILE A 95 10.62 -10.93 8.91
CA ILE A 95 11.91 -11.59 9.15
C ILE A 95 12.77 -11.54 7.87
N ALA A 96 12.21 -11.87 6.73
CA ALA A 96 12.93 -11.83 5.44
C ALA A 96 13.37 -10.42 5.06
N ALA A 97 12.59 -9.40 5.40
CA ALA A 97 12.92 -7.99 5.18
C ALA A 97 13.96 -7.41 6.15
N GLY A 98 14.38 -8.18 7.16
CA GLY A 98 15.34 -7.75 8.20
C GLY A 98 14.67 -7.16 9.44
N GLY A 99 13.36 -7.25 9.58
CA GLY A 99 12.57 -6.80 10.73
C GLY A 99 11.34 -5.99 10.33
N TRP A 100 10.59 -5.57 11.33
CA TRP A 100 9.46 -4.67 11.16
C TRP A 100 9.94 -3.27 10.76
N TYR A 101 9.22 -2.61 9.85
CA TYR A 101 9.50 -1.22 9.49
C TYR A 101 9.37 -0.29 10.71
N SER A 102 8.33 -0.49 11.53
CA SER A 102 8.10 0.31 12.74
C SER A 102 9.22 0.19 13.79
N ALA A 103 10.03 -0.88 13.74
CA ALA A 103 11.18 -1.04 14.62
C ALA A 103 12.30 -0.01 14.35
N THR A 104 12.26 0.68 13.23
CA THR A 104 13.19 1.78 12.92
C THR A 104 12.89 3.05 13.74
N GLU A 105 11.66 3.16 14.27
CA GLU A 105 11.18 4.36 14.96
C GLU A 105 10.71 4.08 16.41
N PHE A 106 10.31 2.83 16.70
CA PHE A 106 9.70 2.43 17.97
C PHE A 106 10.35 1.19 18.56
N ASP A 107 10.34 1.08 19.89
CA ASP A 107 10.64 -0.17 20.58
C ASP A 107 9.41 -1.09 20.50
N LEU A 108 9.56 -2.22 19.84
CA LEU A 108 8.50 -3.20 19.64
C LEU A 108 8.59 -4.42 20.58
N THR A 109 9.38 -4.35 21.64
CA THR A 109 9.61 -5.48 22.55
C THR A 109 8.31 -6.07 23.08
N GLU A 110 7.40 -5.23 23.57
CA GLU A 110 6.09 -5.67 24.09
C GLU A 110 5.19 -6.25 23.01
N ILE A 111 5.23 -5.71 21.80
CA ILE A 111 4.46 -6.23 20.64
C ILE A 111 4.97 -7.60 20.24
N ASN A 112 6.28 -7.80 20.24
CA ASN A 112 6.89 -9.09 19.91
C ASN A 112 6.52 -10.17 20.94
N GLU A 113 6.22 -9.79 22.18
CA GLU A 113 5.79 -10.70 23.27
C GLU A 113 4.33 -11.14 23.16
N ILE A 114 3.48 -10.41 22.41
CA ILE A 114 2.06 -10.76 22.25
C ILE A 114 1.92 -12.15 21.64
N GLY A 115 2.87 -12.57 20.81
CA GLY A 115 2.85 -13.86 20.10
C GLY A 115 1.69 -13.96 19.10
N GLY A 116 1.75 -14.92 18.22
CA GLY A 116 0.68 -15.14 17.25
C GLY A 116 0.79 -14.25 16.00
N SER A 117 -0.34 -13.92 15.41
CA SER A 117 -0.39 -13.29 14.09
C SER A 117 -0.52 -11.78 14.20
N VAL A 118 0.62 -11.10 14.31
CA VAL A 118 0.70 -9.64 14.19
C VAL A 118 1.06 -9.30 12.75
N VAL A 119 0.34 -8.37 12.14
CA VAL A 119 0.63 -7.84 10.80
C VAL A 119 0.89 -6.35 10.91
N GLU A 120 1.99 -5.88 10.37
CA GLU A 120 2.24 -4.45 10.26
C GLU A 120 1.54 -3.89 9.01
N MET A 121 0.72 -2.85 9.22
CA MET A 121 0.15 -2.06 8.14
C MET A 121 0.85 -0.71 8.05
N GLY A 122 1.35 -0.35 6.88
CA GLY A 122 2.04 0.91 6.66
C GLY A 122 1.76 1.51 5.28
N ARG A 123 2.31 2.69 5.06
CA ARG A 123 2.19 3.40 3.77
C ARG A 123 0.74 3.55 3.28
N ALA A 124 -0.21 3.68 4.21
CA ALA A 124 -1.61 3.89 3.87
C ALA A 124 -1.84 5.31 3.37
N CYS A 125 -2.42 5.44 2.19
CA CYS A 125 -2.81 6.74 1.65
C CYS A 125 -3.97 6.63 0.65
N VAL A 126 -4.63 7.77 0.42
CA VAL A 126 -5.73 7.91 -0.54
C VAL A 126 -5.48 9.16 -1.39
N ALA A 127 -5.75 9.03 -2.69
CA ALA A 127 -5.58 10.10 -3.67
C ALA A 127 -6.33 11.38 -3.26
N PRO A 128 -5.74 12.56 -3.47
CA PRO A 128 -6.44 13.84 -3.28
C PRO A 128 -7.77 13.87 -4.07
N GLY A 129 -8.80 14.46 -3.47
CA GLY A 129 -10.15 14.50 -4.07
C GLY A 129 -11.00 13.26 -3.81
N HIS A 130 -10.42 12.17 -3.27
CA HIS A 130 -11.13 10.92 -2.94
C HIS A 130 -11.10 10.59 -1.44
N ARG A 131 -10.71 11.54 -0.59
CA ARG A 131 -10.53 11.37 0.87
C ARG A 131 -11.81 11.55 1.68
N HIS A 132 -12.95 11.11 1.17
CA HIS A 132 -14.24 11.19 1.89
C HIS A 132 -14.55 9.96 2.77
N GLY A 133 -13.55 9.15 3.08
CA GLY A 133 -13.62 8.06 4.07
C GLY A 133 -13.99 6.69 3.52
N ALA A 134 -14.69 6.58 2.39
CA ALA A 134 -15.13 5.29 1.86
C ALA A 134 -13.95 4.37 1.49
N ILE A 135 -12.94 4.88 0.79
CA ILE A 135 -11.76 4.10 0.40
C ILE A 135 -10.97 3.64 1.64
N THR A 136 -10.75 4.54 2.59
CA THR A 136 -10.08 4.20 3.85
C THR A 136 -10.84 3.11 4.60
N ALA A 137 -12.16 3.23 4.72
CA ALA A 137 -12.99 2.22 5.39
C ALA A 137 -12.89 0.85 4.70
N LEU A 138 -12.90 0.81 3.37
CA LEU A 138 -12.77 -0.44 2.61
C LEU A 138 -11.37 -1.05 2.72
N LEU A 139 -10.31 -0.25 2.74
CA LEU A 139 -8.94 -0.73 2.96
C LEU A 139 -8.77 -1.36 4.35
N TRP A 140 -9.44 -0.83 5.37
CA TRP A 140 -9.40 -1.38 6.73
C TRP A 140 -10.33 -2.59 6.91
N ALA A 141 -11.35 -2.73 6.09
CA ALA A 141 -12.31 -3.84 6.17
C ALA A 141 -11.86 -5.08 5.38
N ALA A 142 -10.90 -4.92 4.49
CA ALA A 142 -10.37 -5.98 3.64
C ALA A 142 -9.38 -6.88 4.39
#